data_ddd22457a63a9af8cba2a1910a6a2305
#
_entry.id   ddd22457a63a9af8cba2a1910a6a2305
#
_cell.length_a   1.000
_cell.length_b   1.000
_cell.length_c   1.000
_cell.angle_alpha   90.00
_cell.angle_beta   90.00
_cell.angle_gamma   90.00
#
_symmetry.space_group_name_H-M   'P 1'
#
loop_
_entity.id
_entity.type
_entity.pdbx_description
1 polymer ?
#
loop_
_entity_poly.entity_id
_entity_poly.type
_entity_poly.pdbx_seq_one_letter_code
_entity_poly.pdbx_strand_id
1 'polypeptide(L)'
;MDKIKGYKGFNKNLQCRDFQYKTGEEYEEKGKIKTRSNGFHFCEEPFDVFGYYPPCSEGGENRYCEVEGSGNIDRDNDDSKIASSKIKIKAEIGLNGIIKAGLNFILERIDWNNNSATNTGYQSAATNTGDQSAATNTGYQSVATNTGDRSVATNAGYRSVAIVNGKESIAIVTGYKSKAKGCIGSWLVLTERDEWDGETCPIKEVKAVKVDGCNIKKDTFYMLIDGKVEEVE
;
A
#
# COMPACT_ATOMS: atom_id res chain seq x y z
N MET A 1 -11.13 32.35 -8.31
CA MET A 1 -10.55 31.28 -9.15
C MET A 1 -9.90 30.28 -8.20
N ASP A 2 -10.28 29.03 -8.31
CA ASP A 2 -9.76 27.99 -7.43
C ASP A 2 -8.28 27.77 -7.72
N LYS A 3 -7.49 27.75 -6.65
CA LYS A 3 -6.06 27.44 -6.71
C LYS A 3 -5.89 25.95 -6.48
N ILE A 4 -5.16 25.30 -7.36
CA ILE A 4 -4.82 23.87 -7.25
C ILE A 4 -3.41 23.77 -6.72
N LYS A 5 -3.25 23.08 -5.58
CA LYS A 5 -1.93 22.75 -5.04
C LYS A 5 -1.36 21.54 -5.77
N GLY A 6 -0.08 21.51 -5.97
CA GLY A 6 0.62 20.39 -6.57
C GLY A 6 2.12 20.48 -6.45
N TYR A 7 2.78 19.61 -7.19
CA TYR A 7 4.23 19.43 -7.14
C TYR A 7 4.82 19.46 -8.54
N LYS A 8 5.99 20.05 -8.65
CA LYS A 8 6.69 20.15 -9.93
C LYS A 8 8.17 19.83 -9.77
N GLY A 9 8.66 19.01 -10.70
CA GLY A 9 10.07 18.71 -10.85
C GLY A 9 10.77 19.65 -11.82
N PHE A 10 12.07 19.81 -11.63
CA PHE A 10 12.96 20.62 -12.42
C PHE A 10 14.34 19.96 -12.51
N ASN A 11 15.14 20.35 -13.48
CA ASN A 11 16.55 20.02 -13.49
C ASN A 11 17.31 20.71 -12.35
N LYS A 12 18.61 20.43 -12.21
CA LYS A 12 19.48 21.01 -11.17
C LYS A 12 19.51 22.55 -11.16
N ASN A 13 19.19 23.21 -12.27
CA ASN A 13 19.19 24.66 -12.42
C ASN A 13 17.82 25.32 -12.17
N LEU A 14 16.84 24.57 -11.68
CA LEU A 14 15.43 24.99 -11.54
C LEU A 14 14.80 25.35 -12.90
N GLN A 15 15.13 24.59 -13.94
CA GLN A 15 14.58 24.73 -15.28
C GLN A 15 13.68 23.54 -15.62
N CYS A 16 12.66 23.81 -16.41
CA CYS A 16 11.83 22.79 -17.04
C CYS A 16 11.84 23.07 -18.56
N ARG A 17 12.42 22.15 -19.34
CA ARG A 17 12.81 22.39 -20.73
C ARG A 17 13.72 23.63 -20.79
N ASP A 18 13.40 24.62 -21.63
CA ASP A 18 14.18 25.83 -21.78
C ASP A 18 13.71 27.01 -20.91
N PHE A 19 12.72 26.78 -20.04
CA PHE A 19 12.15 27.84 -19.22
C PHE A 19 12.79 27.85 -17.82
N GLN A 20 13.26 29.02 -17.39
CA GLN A 20 13.87 29.27 -16.10
C GLN A 20 12.81 29.66 -15.08
N TYR A 21 12.72 28.91 -13.97
CA TYR A 21 11.85 29.24 -12.85
C TYR A 21 12.64 29.79 -11.66
N LYS A 22 11.92 30.46 -10.77
CA LYS A 22 12.45 30.96 -9.51
C LYS A 22 11.43 30.77 -8.39
N THR A 23 11.88 30.34 -7.24
CA THR A 23 11.04 30.19 -6.05
C THR A 23 10.44 31.52 -5.61
N GLY A 24 9.16 31.53 -5.29
CA GLY A 24 8.39 32.72 -4.90
C GLY A 24 7.70 33.43 -6.06
N GLU A 25 8.16 33.21 -7.28
CA GLU A 25 7.65 33.88 -8.49
C GLU A 25 6.37 33.23 -9.03
N GLU A 26 5.58 34.04 -9.72
CA GLU A 26 4.37 33.62 -10.44
C GLU A 26 4.55 33.87 -11.94
N TYR A 27 4.07 32.92 -12.73
CA TYR A 27 4.20 32.95 -14.19
C TYR A 27 2.83 32.79 -14.84
N GLU A 28 2.63 33.45 -15.97
CA GLU A 28 1.39 33.38 -16.75
C GLU A 28 1.67 33.07 -18.21
N GLU A 29 0.95 32.10 -18.76
CA GLU A 29 0.97 31.68 -20.15
C GLU A 29 -0.33 32.09 -20.84
N LYS A 30 -0.22 32.65 -22.03
CA LYS A 30 -1.37 33.08 -22.85
C LYS A 30 -1.70 32.01 -23.88
N GLY A 31 -2.99 31.86 -24.19
CA GLY A 31 -3.46 30.95 -25.21
C GLY A 31 -4.24 29.77 -24.65
N LYS A 32 -4.49 28.79 -25.52
CA LYS A 32 -5.25 27.58 -25.12
C LYS A 32 -4.35 26.65 -24.34
N ILE A 33 -4.72 26.39 -23.11
CA ILE A 33 -4.00 25.46 -22.23
C ILE A 33 -4.39 24.04 -22.60
N LYS A 34 -3.38 23.17 -22.71
CA LYS A 34 -3.55 21.74 -23.00
C LYS A 34 -2.39 20.93 -22.44
N THR A 35 -2.71 19.87 -21.68
CA THR A 35 -1.74 18.92 -21.18
C THR A 35 -0.88 18.34 -22.31
N ARG A 36 0.40 18.12 -22.03
CA ARG A 36 1.43 17.64 -22.98
C ARG A 36 1.73 18.61 -24.13
N SER A 37 1.13 19.81 -24.17
CA SER A 37 1.32 20.79 -25.23
C SER A 37 1.66 22.17 -24.68
N ASN A 38 0.69 22.93 -24.18
CA ASN A 38 0.86 24.32 -23.75
C ASN A 38 0.37 24.54 -22.31
N GLY A 39 1.06 25.42 -21.57
CA GLY A 39 0.77 25.74 -20.18
C GLY A 39 1.83 25.24 -19.21
N PHE A 40 1.68 25.61 -17.96
CA PHE A 40 2.57 25.17 -16.88
C PHE A 40 2.08 23.85 -16.32
N HIS A 41 2.92 22.81 -16.44
CA HIS A 41 2.60 21.46 -16.03
C HIS A 41 3.13 21.17 -14.61
N PHE A 42 2.31 20.52 -13.80
CA PHE A 42 2.62 20.01 -12.47
C PHE A 42 1.73 18.81 -12.14
N CYS A 43 2.01 18.06 -11.08
CA CYS A 43 1.22 16.92 -10.66
C CYS A 43 0.52 17.20 -9.32
N GLU A 44 -0.73 16.77 -9.16
CA GLU A 44 -1.40 16.82 -7.86
C GLU A 44 -0.82 15.77 -6.90
N GLU A 45 -0.47 14.59 -7.43
CA GLU A 45 0.17 13.52 -6.67
C GLU A 45 1.69 13.68 -6.68
N PRO A 46 2.33 13.72 -5.49
CA PRO A 46 3.76 14.00 -5.41
C PRO A 46 4.64 13.00 -6.17
N PHE A 47 4.32 11.70 -6.11
CA PHE A 47 5.15 10.67 -6.73
C PHE A 47 5.06 10.61 -8.25
N ASP A 48 3.99 11.11 -8.87
CA ASP A 48 3.86 11.19 -10.32
C ASP A 48 4.92 12.11 -10.94
N VAL A 49 5.44 13.05 -10.14
CA VAL A 49 6.54 13.93 -10.57
C VAL A 49 7.78 13.14 -10.96
N PHE A 50 8.05 11.99 -10.32
CA PHE A 50 9.22 11.16 -10.63
C PHE A 50 9.17 10.52 -12.01
N GLY A 51 7.99 10.36 -12.59
CA GLY A 51 7.82 9.92 -13.97
C GLY A 51 8.39 10.92 -14.99
N TYR A 52 8.50 12.19 -14.61
CA TYR A 52 9.01 13.28 -15.46
C TYR A 52 10.40 13.76 -15.05
N TYR A 53 10.66 13.79 -13.75
CA TYR A 53 11.91 14.22 -13.14
C TYR A 53 12.30 13.19 -12.07
N PRO A 54 12.96 12.09 -12.46
CA PRO A 54 13.43 11.08 -11.51
C PRO A 54 14.46 11.71 -10.53
N PRO A 55 14.67 11.12 -9.34
CA PRO A 55 15.58 11.68 -8.32
C PRO A 55 16.97 12.01 -8.85
N CYS A 56 17.50 11.18 -9.74
CA CYS A 56 18.78 11.39 -10.41
C CYS A 56 18.60 11.28 -11.92
N SER A 57 19.29 12.13 -12.67
CA SER A 57 19.37 12.11 -14.12
C SER A 57 20.82 12.31 -14.56
N GLU A 58 21.13 12.15 -15.84
CA GLU A 58 22.48 12.39 -16.38
C GLU A 58 23.03 13.79 -16.06
N GLY A 59 22.15 14.77 -15.81
CA GLY A 59 22.50 16.13 -15.43
C GLY A 59 22.76 16.34 -13.93
N GLY A 60 22.60 15.34 -13.07
CA GLY A 60 22.70 15.41 -11.61
C GLY A 60 21.32 15.28 -10.92
N GLU A 61 21.23 15.70 -9.65
CA GLU A 61 20.01 15.63 -8.88
C GLU A 61 18.97 16.64 -9.40
N ASN A 62 17.73 16.16 -9.55
CA ASN A 62 16.58 16.99 -9.88
C ASN A 62 16.04 17.70 -8.63
N ARG A 63 15.40 18.85 -8.85
CA ARG A 63 14.85 19.70 -7.79
C ARG A 63 13.33 19.63 -7.79
N TYR A 64 12.72 19.78 -6.62
CA TYR A 64 11.27 19.63 -6.45
C TYR A 64 10.72 20.80 -5.66
N CYS A 65 9.61 21.35 -6.14
CA CYS A 65 8.90 22.46 -5.50
C CYS A 65 7.43 22.14 -5.29
N GLU A 66 6.87 22.67 -4.21
CA GLU A 66 5.43 22.87 -4.09
C GLU A 66 5.02 24.03 -5.01
N VAL A 67 3.89 23.88 -5.68
CA VAL A 67 3.35 24.87 -6.61
C VAL A 67 1.87 25.09 -6.42
N GLU A 68 1.37 26.23 -6.88
CA GLU A 68 -0.06 26.52 -7.03
C GLU A 68 -0.35 26.85 -8.49
N GLY A 69 -1.21 26.04 -9.13
CA GLY A 69 -1.76 26.32 -10.45
C GLY A 69 -3.09 27.09 -10.36
N SER A 70 -3.36 27.96 -11.33
CA SER A 70 -4.63 28.70 -11.42
C SER A 70 -4.91 29.14 -12.86
N GLY A 71 -6.04 29.81 -13.06
CA GLY A 71 -6.49 30.27 -14.37
C GLY A 71 -7.17 29.16 -15.17
N ASN A 72 -6.85 29.06 -16.48
CA ASN A 72 -7.35 27.98 -17.32
C ASN A 72 -6.61 26.70 -16.97
N ILE A 73 -7.37 25.62 -16.75
CA ILE A 73 -6.87 24.31 -16.30
C ILE A 73 -7.24 23.24 -17.32
N ASP A 74 -6.30 22.39 -17.64
CA ASP A 74 -6.50 21.13 -18.38
C ASP A 74 -5.87 19.98 -17.63
N ARG A 75 -6.58 18.83 -17.52
CA ARG A 75 -6.15 17.64 -16.78
C ARG A 75 -5.78 16.51 -17.70
N ASP A 76 -4.74 15.78 -17.37
CA ASP A 76 -4.41 14.52 -18.04
C ASP A 76 -5.38 13.42 -17.57
N ASN A 77 -5.62 12.42 -18.42
CA ASN A 77 -6.47 11.28 -18.07
C ASN A 77 -5.65 10.06 -17.59
N ASP A 78 -4.35 10.09 -17.82
CA ASP A 78 -3.45 8.94 -17.56
C ASP A 78 -2.75 9.04 -16.18
N ASP A 79 -2.58 10.27 -15.67
CA ASP A 79 -1.93 10.55 -14.39
C ASP A 79 -2.49 11.82 -13.73
N SER A 80 -1.95 12.21 -12.57
CA SER A 80 -2.36 13.43 -11.85
C SER A 80 -1.83 14.74 -12.45
N LYS A 81 -1.27 14.71 -13.66
CA LYS A 81 -0.70 15.89 -14.31
C LYS A 81 -1.75 16.90 -14.75
N ILE A 82 -1.48 18.15 -14.41
CA ILE A 82 -2.29 19.31 -14.76
C ILE A 82 -1.44 20.28 -15.58
N ALA A 83 -2.10 20.91 -16.56
CA ALA A 83 -1.61 22.11 -17.22
C ALA A 83 -2.45 23.32 -16.76
N SER A 84 -1.80 24.41 -16.37
CA SER A 84 -2.46 25.66 -15.97
C SER A 84 -1.93 26.86 -16.75
N SER A 85 -2.76 27.90 -16.91
CA SER A 85 -2.30 29.15 -17.50
C SER A 85 -1.48 30.00 -16.55
N LYS A 86 -1.60 29.77 -15.23
CA LYS A 86 -0.82 30.46 -14.21
C LYS A 86 -0.23 29.44 -13.24
N ILE A 87 1.03 29.65 -12.87
CA ILE A 87 1.69 28.84 -11.86
C ILE A 87 2.50 29.74 -10.92
N LYS A 88 2.38 29.48 -9.64
CA LYS A 88 3.24 30.08 -8.61
C LYS A 88 4.15 29.00 -8.03
N ILE A 89 5.46 29.24 -8.07
CA ILE A 89 6.45 28.37 -7.43
C ILE A 89 6.52 28.77 -5.94
N LYS A 90 6.09 27.89 -5.03
CA LYS A 90 5.97 28.20 -3.59
C LYS A 90 7.29 27.99 -2.87
N ALA A 91 7.58 26.76 -2.54
CA ALA A 91 8.76 26.41 -1.78
C ALA A 91 9.50 25.26 -2.45
N GLU A 92 10.81 25.34 -2.44
CA GLU A 92 11.64 24.19 -2.80
C GLU A 92 11.68 23.23 -1.61
N ILE A 93 11.30 21.98 -1.85
CA ILE A 93 11.20 20.95 -0.81
C ILE A 93 12.28 19.86 -0.96
N GLY A 94 12.96 19.82 -2.09
CA GLY A 94 13.97 18.82 -2.42
C GLY A 94 13.44 17.39 -2.43
N LEU A 95 14.34 16.41 -2.54
CA LEU A 95 13.98 15.00 -2.62
C LEU A 95 13.29 14.51 -1.32
N ASN A 96 13.83 14.85 -0.18
CA ASN A 96 13.23 14.43 1.11
C ASN A 96 11.83 15.01 1.32
N GLY A 97 11.62 16.26 0.89
CA GLY A 97 10.33 16.92 1.00
C GLY A 97 9.26 16.29 0.12
N ILE A 98 9.58 15.97 -1.14
CA ILE A 98 8.60 15.34 -2.05
C ILE A 98 8.28 13.90 -1.63
N ILE A 99 9.25 13.14 -1.09
CA ILE A 99 9.00 11.82 -0.50
C ILE A 99 8.04 11.95 0.69
N LYS A 100 8.29 12.89 1.60
CA LYS A 100 7.40 13.13 2.75
C LYS A 100 6.00 13.54 2.31
N ALA A 101 5.89 14.42 1.32
CA ALA A 101 4.61 14.82 0.74
C ALA A 101 3.85 13.63 0.13
N GLY A 102 4.54 12.75 -0.61
CA GLY A 102 3.95 11.54 -1.19
C GLY A 102 3.46 10.56 -0.13
N LEU A 103 4.23 10.34 0.92
CA LEU A 103 3.80 9.51 2.04
C LEU A 103 2.56 10.09 2.74
N ASN A 104 2.54 11.40 3.03
CA ASN A 104 1.39 12.06 3.63
C ASN A 104 0.15 11.96 2.72
N PHE A 105 0.32 12.18 1.42
CA PHE A 105 -0.74 12.05 0.44
C PHE A 105 -1.40 10.66 0.44
N ILE A 106 -0.61 9.60 0.56
CA ILE A 106 -1.10 8.24 0.70
C ILE A 106 -1.79 8.06 2.05
N LEU A 107 -1.17 8.48 3.16
CA LEU A 107 -1.70 8.32 4.50
C LEU A 107 -3.03 9.05 4.71
N GLU A 108 -3.23 10.24 4.12
CA GLU A 108 -4.48 11.00 4.16
C GLU A 108 -5.64 10.31 3.42
N ARG A 109 -5.34 9.41 2.49
CA ARG A 109 -6.33 8.64 1.71
C ARG A 109 -6.62 7.26 2.28
N ILE A 110 -5.85 6.82 3.26
CA ILE A 110 -6.13 5.58 3.98
C ILE A 110 -7.30 5.83 4.93
N ASP A 111 -8.36 5.07 4.77
CA ASP A 111 -9.43 5.00 5.76
C ASP A 111 -8.99 4.16 6.95
N TRP A 112 -8.47 4.83 7.97
CA TRP A 112 -8.03 4.19 9.22
C TRP A 112 -9.18 3.57 10.02
N ASN A 113 -10.43 3.89 9.69
CA ASN A 113 -11.61 3.28 10.30
C ASN A 113 -12.07 2.02 9.55
N ASN A 114 -11.47 1.70 8.42
CA ASN A 114 -11.78 0.48 7.69
C ASN A 114 -11.14 -0.72 8.40
N ASN A 115 -11.99 -1.45 9.14
CA ASN A 115 -11.59 -2.62 9.92
C ASN A 115 -11.44 -3.91 9.07
N SER A 116 -11.35 -3.81 7.76
CA SER A 116 -11.11 -4.95 6.88
C SER A 116 -9.98 -4.71 5.88
N ALA A 117 -9.09 -5.68 5.74
CA ALA A 117 -8.05 -5.73 4.71
C ALA A 117 -8.22 -7.01 3.89
N THR A 118 -8.44 -6.89 2.59
CA THR A 118 -8.64 -8.05 1.70
C THR A 118 -7.64 -8.03 0.55
N ASN A 119 -7.04 -9.18 0.25
CA ASN A 119 -6.15 -9.34 -0.89
C ASN A 119 -6.34 -10.71 -1.57
N THR A 120 -6.21 -10.78 -2.88
CA THR A 120 -6.36 -12.00 -3.67
C THR A 120 -5.14 -12.29 -4.55
N GLY A 121 -4.12 -11.44 -4.50
CA GLY A 121 -2.92 -11.55 -5.35
C GLY A 121 -2.02 -12.73 -4.97
N TYR A 122 -1.27 -13.24 -5.97
CA TYR A 122 -0.19 -14.20 -5.76
C TYR A 122 0.93 -13.57 -4.90
N GLN A 123 1.43 -14.32 -3.90
CA GLN A 123 2.48 -13.86 -2.98
C GLN A 123 2.19 -12.48 -2.33
N SER A 124 0.95 -12.24 -2.00
CA SER A 124 0.47 -10.96 -1.49
C SER A 124 0.28 -10.95 0.03
N ALA A 125 0.16 -9.77 0.61
CA ALA A 125 -0.09 -9.58 2.03
C ALA A 125 -1.38 -8.76 2.25
N ALA A 126 -2.22 -9.20 3.18
CA ALA A 126 -3.31 -8.43 3.75
C ALA A 126 -2.98 -8.17 5.22
N THR A 127 -2.76 -6.90 5.60
CA THR A 127 -2.39 -6.53 6.97
C THR A 127 -3.40 -5.53 7.51
N ASN A 128 -3.88 -5.79 8.72
CA ASN A 128 -4.72 -4.87 9.47
C ASN A 128 -4.16 -4.67 10.89
N THR A 129 -4.22 -3.44 11.39
CA THR A 129 -3.71 -3.06 12.71
C THR A 129 -4.79 -2.62 13.69
N GLY A 130 -6.02 -2.44 13.21
CA GLY A 130 -7.16 -2.01 14.02
C GLY A 130 -7.70 -3.11 14.94
N ASP A 131 -8.21 -2.75 16.10
CA ASP A 131 -8.98 -3.66 16.96
C ASP A 131 -10.30 -4.04 16.31
N GLN A 132 -10.82 -5.23 16.66
CA GLN A 132 -12.10 -5.76 16.13
C GLN A 132 -12.14 -5.80 14.60
N SER A 133 -11.02 -6.13 13.99
CA SER A 133 -10.79 -6.01 12.55
C SER A 133 -10.57 -7.37 11.87
N ALA A 134 -10.63 -7.39 10.55
CA ALA A 134 -10.42 -8.58 9.74
C ALA A 134 -9.33 -8.37 8.69
N ALA A 135 -8.39 -9.32 8.59
CA ALA A 135 -7.46 -9.42 7.47
C ALA A 135 -7.74 -10.71 6.70
N THR A 136 -8.12 -10.61 5.43
CA THR A 136 -8.48 -11.77 4.60
C THR A 136 -7.59 -11.85 3.37
N ASN A 137 -7.02 -13.02 3.12
CA ASN A 137 -6.26 -13.28 1.91
C ASN A 137 -6.66 -14.61 1.27
N THR A 138 -6.78 -14.66 -0.04
CA THR A 138 -7.08 -15.89 -0.80
C THR A 138 -6.00 -16.22 -1.83
N GLY A 139 -4.96 -15.40 -1.91
CA GLY A 139 -3.86 -15.57 -2.86
C GLY A 139 -2.96 -16.77 -2.51
N TYR A 140 -2.35 -17.36 -3.55
CA TYR A 140 -1.35 -18.43 -3.40
C TYR A 140 -0.08 -17.88 -2.70
N GLN A 141 0.48 -18.64 -1.74
CA GLN A 141 1.66 -18.27 -0.95
C GLN A 141 1.57 -16.87 -0.30
N SER A 142 0.41 -16.53 0.18
CA SER A 142 0.10 -15.20 0.71
C SER A 142 0.03 -15.17 2.23
N VAL A 143 0.02 -13.98 2.80
CA VAL A 143 -0.02 -13.76 4.24
C VAL A 143 -1.19 -12.88 4.62
N ALA A 144 -1.98 -13.30 5.62
CA ALA A 144 -2.95 -12.46 6.31
C ALA A 144 -2.45 -12.19 7.72
N THR A 145 -2.26 -10.91 8.09
CA THR A 145 -1.78 -10.51 9.41
C THR A 145 -2.75 -9.55 10.06
N ASN A 146 -3.08 -9.81 11.32
CA ASN A 146 -3.82 -8.86 12.14
C ASN A 146 -3.10 -8.62 13.48
N THR A 147 -2.87 -7.35 13.83
CA THR A 147 -2.16 -6.98 15.06
C THR A 147 -3.08 -6.39 16.14
N GLY A 148 -4.32 -6.07 15.79
CA GLY A 148 -5.33 -5.57 16.74
C GLY A 148 -5.95 -6.65 17.60
N ASP A 149 -6.45 -6.26 18.77
CA ASP A 149 -7.16 -7.17 19.69
C ASP A 149 -8.55 -7.56 19.13
N ARG A 150 -9.04 -8.75 19.52
CA ARG A 150 -10.36 -9.29 19.13
C ARG A 150 -10.58 -9.33 17.62
N SER A 151 -9.55 -9.67 16.90
CA SER A 151 -9.46 -9.57 15.45
C SER A 151 -9.31 -10.93 14.78
N VAL A 152 -9.53 -10.99 13.47
CA VAL A 152 -9.45 -12.23 12.70
C VAL A 152 -8.48 -12.08 11.54
N ALA A 153 -7.56 -13.04 11.40
CA ALA A 153 -6.76 -13.20 10.19
C ALA A 153 -7.17 -14.49 9.48
N THR A 154 -7.71 -14.39 8.27
CA THR A 154 -8.17 -15.54 7.46
C THR A 154 -7.33 -15.68 6.22
N ASN A 155 -6.83 -16.88 5.94
CA ASN A 155 -6.16 -17.18 4.69
C ASN A 155 -6.66 -18.48 4.07
N ALA A 156 -7.23 -18.40 2.88
CA ALA A 156 -7.73 -19.55 2.12
C ALA A 156 -6.79 -19.98 0.98
N GLY A 157 -5.70 -19.29 0.80
CA GLY A 157 -4.71 -19.56 -0.26
C GLY A 157 -3.90 -20.83 0.01
N TYR A 158 -3.39 -21.45 -1.07
CA TYR A 158 -2.49 -22.59 -1.02
C TYR A 158 -1.13 -22.20 -0.44
N ARG A 159 -0.56 -22.99 0.50
CA ARG A 159 0.72 -22.72 1.19
C ARG A 159 0.80 -21.32 1.80
N SER A 160 -0.26 -20.90 2.43
CA SER A 160 -0.43 -19.54 2.93
C SER A 160 -0.35 -19.46 4.43
N VAL A 161 -0.33 -18.24 4.96
CA VAL A 161 -0.09 -17.97 6.37
C VAL A 161 -1.17 -17.06 6.95
N ALA A 162 -1.67 -17.38 8.15
CA ALA A 162 -2.47 -16.48 8.97
C ALA A 162 -1.74 -16.15 10.27
N ILE A 163 -1.68 -14.88 10.64
CA ILE A 163 -0.96 -14.39 11.83
C ILE A 163 -1.86 -13.47 12.63
N VAL A 164 -1.97 -13.73 13.95
CA VAL A 164 -2.63 -12.80 14.89
C VAL A 164 -1.68 -12.47 16.04
N ASN A 165 -1.45 -11.19 16.27
CA ASN A 165 -0.60 -10.68 17.35
C ASN A 165 -1.41 -10.04 18.49
N GLY A 166 -2.69 -9.72 18.24
CA GLY A 166 -3.61 -9.16 19.23
C GLY A 166 -4.24 -10.22 20.12
N LYS A 167 -4.65 -9.81 21.32
CA LYS A 167 -5.33 -10.70 22.29
C LYS A 167 -6.73 -11.07 21.81
N GLU A 168 -7.23 -12.23 22.27
CA GLU A 168 -8.59 -12.71 21.96
C GLU A 168 -8.90 -12.75 20.46
N SER A 169 -7.87 -12.99 19.65
CA SER A 169 -7.95 -12.99 18.19
C SER A 169 -7.92 -14.41 17.63
N ILE A 170 -8.31 -14.57 16.37
CA ILE A 170 -8.39 -15.88 15.71
C ILE A 170 -7.60 -15.86 14.41
N ALA A 171 -6.66 -16.79 14.23
CA ALA A 171 -6.01 -17.05 12.95
C ALA A 171 -6.64 -18.29 12.29
N ILE A 172 -7.14 -18.15 11.07
CA ILE A 172 -7.83 -19.20 10.31
C ILE A 172 -7.07 -19.49 9.02
N VAL A 173 -6.69 -20.74 8.82
CA VAL A 173 -6.15 -21.21 7.54
C VAL A 173 -7.00 -22.34 7.01
N THR A 174 -7.48 -22.21 5.77
CA THR A 174 -8.30 -23.21 5.09
C THR A 174 -7.65 -23.74 3.82
N GLY A 175 -6.51 -23.21 3.42
CA GLY A 175 -5.77 -23.63 2.24
C GLY A 175 -4.92 -24.89 2.46
N TYR A 176 -4.59 -25.59 1.38
CA TYR A 176 -3.72 -26.77 1.42
C TYR A 176 -2.31 -26.39 1.90
N LYS A 177 -1.74 -27.17 2.84
CA LYS A 177 -0.40 -26.95 3.42
C LYS A 177 -0.20 -25.50 3.94
N SER A 178 -1.22 -24.94 4.57
CA SER A 178 -1.18 -23.61 5.15
C SER A 178 -0.98 -23.64 6.65
N LYS A 179 -0.36 -22.60 7.20
CA LYS A 179 0.03 -22.56 8.62
C LYS A 179 -0.44 -21.29 9.30
N ALA A 180 -0.64 -21.37 10.61
CA ALA A 180 -1.04 -20.23 11.42
C ALA A 180 -0.17 -20.07 12.66
N LYS A 181 -0.07 -18.83 13.16
CA LYS A 181 0.48 -18.52 14.48
C LYS A 181 -0.25 -17.40 15.18
N GLY A 182 -0.11 -17.35 16.50
CA GLY A 182 -0.78 -16.33 17.30
C GLY A 182 -0.08 -16.04 18.62
N CYS A 183 -0.57 -15.00 19.31
CA CYS A 183 -0.15 -14.67 20.67
C CYS A 183 -0.90 -15.51 21.72
N ILE A 184 -0.44 -15.49 22.97
CA ILE A 184 -1.11 -16.17 24.09
C ILE A 184 -2.56 -15.69 24.21
N GLY A 185 -3.49 -16.65 24.33
CA GLY A 185 -4.92 -16.40 24.46
C GLY A 185 -5.68 -16.33 23.14
N SER A 186 -5.00 -16.27 22.00
CA SER A 186 -5.61 -16.38 20.68
C SER A 186 -5.97 -17.83 20.33
N TRP A 187 -6.73 -18.01 19.25
CA TRP A 187 -7.11 -19.31 18.70
C TRP A 187 -6.54 -19.48 17.29
N LEU A 188 -6.11 -20.70 16.99
CA LEU A 188 -5.70 -21.13 15.66
C LEU A 188 -6.74 -22.11 15.13
N VAL A 189 -7.29 -21.86 13.95
CA VAL A 189 -8.15 -22.80 13.20
C VAL A 189 -7.33 -23.31 12.02
N LEU A 190 -6.97 -24.58 12.10
CA LEU A 190 -6.09 -25.26 11.17
C LEU A 190 -6.89 -26.27 10.36
N THR A 191 -6.67 -26.32 9.06
CA THR A 191 -7.34 -27.24 8.15
C THR A 191 -6.30 -28.14 7.49
N GLU A 192 -6.54 -29.45 7.56
CA GLU A 192 -5.86 -30.45 6.76
C GLU A 192 -6.68 -30.75 5.50
N ARG A 193 -6.02 -30.82 4.37
CA ARG A 193 -6.63 -31.17 3.10
C ARG A 193 -5.91 -32.35 2.47
N ASP A 194 -6.65 -33.20 1.78
CA ASP A 194 -6.09 -34.24 0.95
C ASP A 194 -5.36 -33.65 -0.26
N GLU A 195 -4.58 -34.48 -0.95
CA GLU A 195 -3.94 -34.10 -2.22
C GLU A 195 -4.98 -33.84 -3.29
N TRP A 196 -4.54 -33.20 -4.37
CA TRP A 196 -5.38 -32.88 -5.51
C TRP A 196 -5.98 -34.16 -6.13
N ASP A 197 -7.31 -34.25 -6.18
CA ASP A 197 -8.06 -35.42 -6.68
C ASP A 197 -8.42 -35.34 -8.19
N GLY A 198 -8.04 -34.25 -8.85
CA GLY A 198 -8.40 -33.92 -10.24
C GLY A 198 -9.36 -32.74 -10.35
N GLU A 199 -10.08 -32.39 -9.29
CA GLU A 199 -10.99 -31.23 -9.22
C GLU A 199 -10.67 -30.29 -8.07
N THR A 200 -10.35 -30.83 -6.90
CA THR A 200 -10.13 -30.05 -5.65
C THR A 200 -9.07 -30.69 -4.76
N CYS A 201 -8.76 -30.04 -3.64
CA CYS A 201 -8.10 -30.61 -2.49
C CYS A 201 -9.14 -30.71 -1.36
N PRO A 202 -9.83 -31.84 -1.19
CA PRO A 202 -10.90 -31.97 -0.21
C PRO A 202 -10.42 -31.67 1.24
N ILE A 203 -11.31 -31.13 2.08
CA ILE A 203 -11.02 -30.96 3.49
C ILE A 203 -11.08 -32.34 4.16
N LYS A 204 -9.98 -32.75 4.79
CA LYS A 204 -9.86 -33.99 5.54
C LYS A 204 -10.23 -33.80 7.02
N GLU A 205 -9.69 -32.73 7.62
CA GLU A 205 -9.96 -32.43 9.03
C GLU A 205 -9.77 -30.92 9.32
N VAL A 206 -10.47 -30.43 10.37
CA VAL A 206 -10.33 -29.06 10.89
C VAL A 206 -10.18 -29.14 12.41
N LYS A 207 -9.20 -28.44 12.96
CA LYS A 207 -9.00 -28.32 14.41
C LYS A 207 -8.87 -26.87 14.83
N ALA A 208 -9.52 -26.54 15.95
CA ALA A 208 -9.35 -25.28 16.63
C ALA A 208 -8.57 -25.52 17.94
N VAL A 209 -7.45 -24.78 18.10
CA VAL A 209 -6.60 -24.91 19.30
C VAL A 209 -6.29 -23.54 19.88
N LYS A 210 -6.22 -23.44 21.20
CA LYS A 210 -5.87 -22.20 21.90
C LYS A 210 -4.36 -22.12 22.09
N VAL A 211 -3.80 -20.95 21.82
CA VAL A 211 -2.40 -20.65 22.15
C VAL A 211 -2.31 -20.46 23.67
N ASP A 212 -1.87 -21.49 24.38
CA ASP A 212 -1.79 -21.53 25.84
C ASP A 212 -0.38 -21.25 26.38
N GLY A 213 0.62 -21.22 25.50
CA GLY A 213 2.01 -21.02 25.83
C GLY A 213 2.74 -22.28 26.30
N CYS A 214 2.06 -23.42 26.40
CA CYS A 214 2.59 -24.71 26.84
C CYS A 214 2.53 -25.75 25.71
N ASN A 215 1.32 -26.22 25.37
CA ASN A 215 1.10 -27.17 24.29
C ASN A 215 1.16 -26.49 22.92
N ILE A 216 0.57 -25.31 22.84
CA ILE A 216 0.61 -24.43 21.67
C ILE A 216 1.35 -23.16 22.07
N LYS A 217 2.60 -23.06 21.64
CA LYS A 217 3.51 -21.96 21.97
C LYS A 217 3.10 -20.67 21.25
N LYS A 218 3.37 -19.53 21.87
CA LYS A 218 3.20 -18.24 21.21
C LYS A 218 4.21 -18.04 20.07
N ASP A 219 3.84 -17.25 19.09
CA ASP A 219 4.69 -16.83 17.96
C ASP A 219 5.32 -17.99 17.16
N THR A 220 4.76 -19.19 17.28
CA THR A 220 5.20 -20.42 16.63
C THR A 220 4.17 -20.83 15.59
N PHE A 221 4.61 -21.24 14.42
CA PHE A 221 3.73 -21.72 13.35
C PHE A 221 3.28 -23.14 13.58
N TYR A 222 2.01 -23.40 13.32
CA TYR A 222 1.37 -24.70 13.41
C TYR A 222 0.62 -25.05 12.13
N MET A 223 0.63 -26.33 11.80
CA MET A 223 -0.18 -26.95 10.75
C MET A 223 -0.96 -28.11 11.33
N LEU A 224 -2.00 -28.55 10.63
CA LEU A 224 -2.68 -29.81 10.88
C LEU A 224 -2.12 -30.85 9.89
N ILE A 225 -1.48 -31.92 10.41
CA ILE A 225 -0.81 -32.98 9.65
C ILE A 225 -1.21 -34.34 10.26
N ASP A 226 -1.79 -35.21 9.43
CA ASP A 226 -2.32 -36.53 9.86
C ASP A 226 -3.19 -36.46 11.13
N GLY A 227 -4.07 -35.47 11.16
CA GLY A 227 -4.97 -35.21 12.29
C GLY A 227 -4.29 -34.68 13.55
N LYS A 228 -3.00 -34.30 13.50
CA LYS A 228 -2.27 -33.76 14.66
C LYS A 228 -1.84 -32.31 14.38
N VAL A 229 -1.87 -31.50 15.43
CA VAL A 229 -1.34 -30.14 15.38
C VAL A 229 0.15 -30.20 15.61
N GLU A 230 0.92 -29.88 14.58
CA GLU A 230 2.37 -29.96 14.59
C GLU A 230 3.03 -28.59 14.42
N GLU A 231 4.13 -28.38 15.15
CA GLU A 231 4.98 -27.20 15.04
C GLU A 231 5.76 -27.29 13.72
N VAL A 232 5.80 -26.19 12.97
CA VAL A 232 6.50 -26.08 11.68
C VAL A 232 7.29 -24.79 11.60
N GLU A 233 8.27 -24.74 10.69
CA GLU A 233 9.08 -23.54 10.42
C GLU A 233 8.35 -22.49 9.55
#